data_7b40566782289ffa7540e991b6351277
#
_entry.id   7b40566782289ffa7540e991b6351277
#
_cell.length_a   1.000
_cell.length_b   1.000
_cell.length_c   1.000
_cell.angle_alpha   90.00
_cell.angle_beta   90.00
_cell.angle_gamma   90.00
#
_symmetry.space_group_name_H-M   'P 1'
#
loop_
_entity.id
_entity.type
_entity.pdbx_description
1 polymer ?
#
loop_
_entity_poly.entity_id
_entity_poly.type
_entity_poly.pdbx_seq_one_letter_code
_entity_poly.pdbx_strand_id
1 'polypeptide(L)'
;LNRYNGNDIKSFKLKKNDPNSLFSNTVLRITGNRNGKVYLLCTDGVAEFDLATQRFKTLLQGNVDAIYFNEKLYIGKREEVFVYNESTGNFDLFYHLAGKNITLSCLHLDKNKNLWLGTTSNGIYCLSEDKSLSRPVTKGNITSIYEDSSNELWIGSWEEGLYRVKTDGSIENLRHNPM
;
A
#
# COMPACT_ATOMS: atom_id res chain seq x y z
N LEU A 1 -5.26 11.36 12.39
CA LEU A 1 -6.34 10.77 11.59
C LEU A 1 -7.63 11.53 11.85
N ASN A 2 -8.38 11.81 10.79
CA ASN A 2 -9.71 12.42 10.88
C ASN A 2 -10.75 11.52 10.20
N ARG A 3 -11.93 11.41 10.79
CA ARG A 3 -13.09 10.73 10.24
C ARG A 3 -14.21 11.74 10.00
N TYR A 4 -14.72 11.80 8.78
CA TYR A 4 -15.92 12.55 8.44
C TYR A 4 -17.11 11.59 8.29
N ASN A 5 -18.25 11.93 8.86
CA ASN A 5 -19.46 11.08 8.86
C ASN A 5 -20.63 11.69 8.05
N GLY A 6 -20.38 12.76 7.30
CA GLY A 6 -21.39 13.51 6.56
C GLY A 6 -21.77 14.84 7.26
N ASN A 7 -21.67 14.92 8.57
CA ASN A 7 -22.02 16.12 9.36
C ASN A 7 -20.85 16.64 10.18
N ASP A 8 -20.11 15.74 10.84
CA ASP A 8 -19.07 16.09 11.80
C ASP A 8 -17.72 15.49 11.42
N ILE A 9 -16.65 16.15 11.86
CA ILE A 9 -15.28 15.65 11.79
C ILE A 9 -14.83 15.22 13.17
N LYS A 10 -14.54 13.94 13.34
CA LYS A 10 -13.90 13.40 14.56
C LYS A 10 -12.41 13.22 14.34
N SER A 11 -11.59 13.84 15.20
CA SER A 11 -10.13 13.72 15.15
C SER A 11 -9.64 12.65 16.13
N PHE A 12 -8.72 11.81 15.66
CA PHE A 12 -8.01 10.81 16.46
C PHE A 12 -6.53 11.18 16.50
N LYS A 13 -5.98 11.30 17.69
CA LYS A 13 -4.60 11.69 17.95
C LYS A 13 -3.94 10.72 18.92
N LEU A 14 -2.61 10.72 18.93
CA LEU A 14 -1.84 10.09 19.99
C LEU A 14 -2.25 10.65 21.35
N LYS A 15 -2.56 9.76 22.29
CA LYS A 15 -2.78 10.08 23.70
C LYS A 15 -1.76 9.34 24.54
N LYS A 16 -0.99 10.08 25.31
CA LYS A 16 0.01 9.50 26.21
C LYS A 16 -0.68 8.55 27.20
N ASN A 17 -0.13 7.35 27.37
CA ASN A 17 -0.63 6.31 28.28
C ASN A 17 -2.02 5.72 27.93
N ASP A 18 -2.51 5.92 26.70
CA ASP A 18 -3.71 5.24 26.20
C ASP A 18 -3.32 4.21 25.14
N PRO A 19 -3.27 2.90 25.46
CA PRO A 19 -2.85 1.85 24.51
C PRO A 19 -3.84 1.66 23.35
N ASN A 20 -5.07 2.22 23.47
CA ASN A 20 -6.09 2.18 22.43
C ASN A 20 -6.09 3.43 21.55
N SER A 21 -5.17 4.37 21.77
CA SER A 21 -5.00 5.54 20.92
C SER A 21 -4.05 5.27 19.77
N LEU A 22 -4.08 6.15 18.77
CA LEU A 22 -3.09 6.14 17.70
C LEU A 22 -1.68 6.36 18.29
N PHE A 23 -0.70 5.53 17.90
CA PHE A 23 0.68 5.62 18.41
C PHE A 23 1.54 6.70 17.73
N SER A 24 1.09 7.20 16.57
CA SER A 24 1.74 8.28 15.82
C SER A 24 0.71 9.27 15.29
N ASN A 25 1.00 10.57 15.33
CA ASN A 25 0.10 11.58 14.77
C ASN A 25 0.25 11.74 13.25
N THR A 26 1.30 11.20 12.66
CA THR A 26 1.55 11.26 11.21
C THR A 26 1.09 9.99 10.53
N VAL A 27 -0.01 10.07 9.81
CA VAL A 27 -0.56 9.00 8.99
C VAL A 27 -0.18 9.27 7.54
N LEU A 28 0.55 8.36 6.93
CA LEU A 28 1.05 8.47 5.55
C LEU A 28 0.07 7.87 4.54
N ARG A 29 -0.53 6.70 4.89
CA ARG A 29 -1.50 6.02 4.04
C ARG A 29 -2.60 5.37 4.86
N ILE A 30 -3.75 5.21 4.23
CA ILE A 30 -4.91 4.51 4.78
C ILE A 30 -5.32 3.46 3.76
N THR A 31 -5.55 2.25 4.21
CA THR A 31 -6.13 1.17 3.42
C THR A 31 -7.20 0.45 4.25
N GLY A 32 -8.15 -0.19 3.59
CA GLY A 32 -9.23 -0.86 4.30
C GLY A 32 -10.24 -1.47 3.34
N ASN A 33 -11.23 -2.15 3.89
CA ASN A 33 -12.32 -2.75 3.12
C ASN A 33 -13.69 -2.32 3.68
N ARG A 34 -14.75 -2.70 2.96
CA ARG A 34 -16.13 -2.40 3.36
C ARG A 34 -16.57 -3.16 4.62
N ASN A 35 -15.83 -4.17 5.06
CA ASN A 35 -16.13 -4.98 6.25
C ASN A 35 -15.61 -4.34 7.56
N GLY A 36 -15.21 -3.08 7.51
CA GLY A 36 -14.86 -2.30 8.70
C GLY A 36 -13.41 -2.43 9.18
N LYS A 37 -12.55 -3.18 8.49
CA LYS A 37 -11.12 -3.20 8.78
C LYS A 37 -10.44 -2.02 8.10
N VAL A 38 -9.77 -1.19 8.87
CA VAL A 38 -8.99 -0.04 8.40
C VAL A 38 -7.58 -0.15 8.97
N TYR A 39 -6.60 -0.05 8.10
CA TYR A 39 -5.18 -0.09 8.46
C TYR A 39 -4.51 1.21 8.09
N LEU A 40 -3.61 1.65 8.93
CA LEU A 40 -2.90 2.92 8.82
C LEU A 40 -1.41 2.66 8.73
N LEU A 41 -0.78 3.20 7.71
CA LEU A 41 0.67 3.35 7.67
C LEU A 41 1.00 4.70 8.31
N CYS A 42 1.75 4.65 9.39
CA CYS A 42 2.28 5.81 10.09
C CYS A 42 3.80 5.90 9.88
N THR A 43 4.40 7.03 10.25
CA THR A 43 5.87 7.18 10.19
C THR A 43 6.62 6.12 10.98
N ASP A 44 6.03 5.62 12.07
CA ASP A 44 6.69 4.74 13.04
C ASP A 44 6.07 3.34 13.07
N GLY A 45 5.33 2.93 12.01
CA GLY A 45 4.77 1.57 11.92
C GLY A 45 3.37 1.47 11.35
N VAL A 46 2.68 0.39 11.68
CA VAL A 46 1.35 0.03 11.19
C VAL A 46 0.38 -0.14 12.34
N ALA A 47 -0.80 0.48 12.22
CA ALA A 47 -1.92 0.33 13.14
C ALA A 47 -3.17 -0.21 12.43
N GLU A 48 -3.96 -0.99 13.15
CA GLU A 48 -5.34 -1.32 12.82
C GLU A 48 -6.29 -0.36 13.56
N PHE A 49 -7.31 0.12 12.88
CA PHE A 49 -8.39 0.91 13.46
C PHE A 49 -9.70 0.15 13.36
N ASP A 50 -10.30 -0.13 14.49
CA ASP A 50 -11.61 -0.76 14.60
C ASP A 50 -12.69 0.33 14.51
N LEU A 51 -13.52 0.27 13.47
CA LEU A 51 -14.58 1.26 13.22
C LEU A 51 -15.70 1.19 14.25
N ALA A 52 -15.99 0.03 14.83
CA ALA A 52 -17.09 -0.16 15.77
C ALA A 52 -16.72 0.38 17.17
N THR A 53 -15.55 -0.03 17.67
CA THR A 53 -15.06 0.39 19.00
C THR A 53 -14.30 1.71 18.97
N GLN A 54 -13.88 2.16 17.79
CA GLN A 54 -13.05 3.35 17.55
C GLN A 54 -11.71 3.30 18.31
N ARG A 55 -11.16 2.10 18.45
CA ARG A 55 -9.87 1.83 19.09
C ARG A 55 -8.80 1.52 18.07
N PHE A 56 -7.57 1.80 18.44
CA PHE A 56 -6.39 1.45 17.64
C PHE A 56 -5.67 0.27 18.28
N LYS A 57 -5.13 -0.59 17.42
CA LYS A 57 -4.21 -1.66 17.78
C LYS A 57 -2.93 -1.46 16.99
N THR A 58 -1.80 -1.31 17.66
CA THR A 58 -0.49 -1.32 17.00
C THR A 58 -0.18 -2.73 16.52
N LEU A 59 0.04 -2.92 15.21
CA LEU A 59 0.40 -4.21 14.63
C LEU A 59 1.91 -4.36 14.48
N LEU A 60 2.60 -3.28 14.11
CA LEU A 60 4.05 -3.26 13.91
C LEU A 60 4.59 -1.89 14.27
N GLN A 61 5.73 -1.84 14.96
CA GLN A 61 6.54 -0.63 15.13
C GLN A 61 7.80 -0.71 14.28
N GLY A 62 8.25 0.44 13.79
CA GLY A 62 9.43 0.58 12.94
C GLY A 62 9.08 0.98 11.50
N ASN A 63 10.11 1.14 10.69
CA ASN A 63 9.97 1.64 9.32
C ASN A 63 9.21 0.64 8.43
N VAL A 64 8.19 1.14 7.78
CA VAL A 64 7.41 0.46 6.74
C VAL A 64 7.23 1.46 5.59
N ASP A 65 7.48 1.03 4.37
CA ASP A 65 7.51 1.90 3.19
C ASP A 65 6.17 1.88 2.43
N ALA A 66 5.48 0.74 2.45
CA ALA A 66 4.23 0.54 1.73
C ALA A 66 3.24 -0.31 2.52
N ILE A 67 1.95 -0.09 2.28
CA ILE A 67 0.85 -0.86 2.86
C ILE A 67 -0.23 -1.09 1.81
N TYR A 68 -0.82 -2.28 1.81
CA TYR A 68 -1.98 -2.63 1.00
C TYR A 68 -2.85 -3.65 1.73
N PHE A 69 -4.15 -3.45 1.69
CA PHE A 69 -5.13 -4.39 2.26
C PHE A 69 -6.28 -4.62 1.28
N ASN A 70 -6.60 -5.91 1.07
CA ASN A 70 -7.84 -6.36 0.44
C ASN A 70 -8.43 -7.48 1.31
N GLU A 71 -8.08 -8.75 1.08
CA GLU A 71 -8.40 -9.87 1.99
C GLU A 71 -7.30 -10.09 3.02
N LYS A 72 -6.05 -9.81 2.64
CA LYS A 72 -4.86 -9.89 3.49
C LYS A 72 -4.18 -8.53 3.57
N LEU A 73 -3.53 -8.27 4.70
CA LEU A 73 -2.71 -7.09 4.89
C LEU A 73 -1.27 -7.39 4.45
N TYR A 74 -0.81 -6.66 3.44
CA TYR A 74 0.56 -6.67 2.96
C TYR A 74 1.28 -5.41 3.38
N ILE A 75 2.56 -5.53 3.72
CA ILE A 75 3.45 -4.40 3.94
C ILE A 75 4.74 -4.57 3.13
N GLY A 76 5.31 -3.45 2.71
CA GLY A 76 6.62 -3.36 2.08
C GLY A 76 7.63 -2.74 3.02
N LYS A 77 8.80 -3.36 3.17
CA LYS A 77 9.95 -2.83 3.90
C LYS A 77 11.19 -2.95 3.02
N ARG A 78 11.66 -1.83 2.48
CA ARG A 78 12.73 -1.83 1.48
C ARG A 78 12.38 -2.76 0.31
N GLU A 79 13.13 -3.84 0.12
CA GLU A 79 12.99 -4.85 -0.94
C GLU A 79 12.21 -6.10 -0.50
N GLU A 80 11.56 -6.06 0.66
CA GLU A 80 10.82 -7.20 1.22
C GLU A 80 9.33 -6.90 1.31
N VAL A 81 8.53 -7.89 0.99
CA VAL A 81 7.07 -7.89 1.19
C VAL A 81 6.73 -8.89 2.28
N PHE A 82 5.93 -8.45 3.23
CA PHE A 82 5.41 -9.29 4.31
C PHE A 82 3.89 -9.34 4.25
N VAL A 83 3.31 -10.42 4.77
CA VAL A 83 1.88 -10.59 4.94
C VAL A 83 1.55 -10.77 6.42
N TYR A 84 0.51 -10.09 6.90
CA TYR A 84 0.05 -10.22 8.27
C TYR A 84 -0.65 -11.56 8.47
N ASN A 85 -0.21 -12.29 9.47
CA ASN A 85 -0.80 -13.55 9.91
C ASN A 85 -1.69 -13.27 11.14
N GLU A 86 -3.00 -13.30 10.94
CA GLU A 86 -3.96 -13.00 12.01
C GLU A 86 -3.90 -14.02 13.16
N SER A 87 -3.52 -15.28 12.87
CA SER A 87 -3.46 -16.35 13.88
C SER A 87 -2.30 -16.17 14.86
N THR A 88 -1.15 -15.69 14.37
CA THR A 88 0.06 -15.47 15.19
C THR A 88 0.21 -14.02 15.65
N GLY A 89 -0.46 -13.09 14.97
CA GLY A 89 -0.28 -11.65 15.17
C GLY A 89 1.02 -11.09 14.62
N ASN A 90 1.75 -11.87 13.80
CA ASN A 90 3.04 -11.50 13.23
C ASN A 90 2.95 -11.20 11.72
N PHE A 91 4.00 -10.60 11.18
CA PHE A 91 4.19 -10.44 9.75
C PHE A 91 5.18 -11.50 9.25
N ASP A 92 4.69 -12.39 8.38
CA ASP A 92 5.49 -13.43 7.76
C ASP A 92 6.07 -12.92 6.44
N LEU A 93 7.34 -13.27 6.13
CA LEU A 93 7.96 -12.91 4.85
C LEU A 93 7.20 -13.56 3.70
N PHE A 94 6.69 -12.75 2.78
CA PHE A 94 5.94 -13.18 1.61
C PHE A 94 6.82 -13.27 0.37
N TYR A 95 7.69 -12.27 0.15
CA TYR A 95 8.60 -12.20 -0.98
C TYR A 95 9.80 -11.29 -0.69
N HIS A 96 10.96 -11.64 -1.26
CA HIS A 96 12.18 -10.84 -1.20
C HIS A 96 12.70 -10.55 -2.62
N LEU A 97 12.79 -9.27 -2.98
CA LEU A 97 13.29 -8.80 -4.28
C LEU A 97 14.83 -8.78 -4.27
N ALA A 98 15.46 -9.91 -3.97
CA ALA A 98 16.90 -10.03 -3.72
C ALA A 98 17.77 -9.38 -4.83
N GLY A 99 18.76 -8.61 -4.42
CA GLY A 99 19.77 -8.00 -5.31
C GLY A 99 19.26 -6.83 -6.15
N LYS A 100 18.08 -6.27 -5.85
CA LYS A 100 17.53 -5.13 -6.58
C LYS A 100 17.90 -3.78 -5.98
N ASN A 101 18.28 -3.74 -4.69
CA ASN A 101 18.57 -2.50 -3.95
C ASN A 101 17.51 -1.41 -4.17
N ILE A 102 16.25 -1.79 -4.02
CA ILE A 102 15.09 -0.95 -4.24
C ILE A 102 14.35 -0.70 -2.93
N THR A 103 13.58 0.37 -2.88
CA THR A 103 12.62 0.63 -1.81
C THR A 103 11.23 0.61 -2.39
N LEU A 104 10.35 -0.19 -1.80
CA LEU A 104 8.94 -0.24 -2.17
C LEU A 104 8.25 1.07 -1.78
N SER A 105 7.34 1.56 -2.62
CA SER A 105 6.57 2.79 -2.38
C SER A 105 5.07 2.55 -2.27
N CYS A 106 4.57 1.59 -3.03
CA CYS A 106 3.17 1.19 -3.00
C CYS A 106 2.99 -0.27 -3.44
N LEU A 107 1.90 -0.86 -3.02
CA LEU A 107 1.51 -2.24 -3.32
C LEU A 107 0.07 -2.26 -3.82
N HIS A 108 -0.25 -3.20 -4.72
CA HIS A 108 -1.61 -3.48 -5.16
C HIS A 108 -1.75 -4.94 -5.61
N LEU A 109 -2.77 -5.64 -5.13
CA LEU A 109 -3.11 -6.98 -5.59
C LEU A 109 -4.25 -6.85 -6.61
N ASP A 110 -3.99 -7.22 -7.85
CA ASP A 110 -4.99 -7.18 -8.92
C ASP A 110 -5.99 -8.36 -8.84
N LYS A 111 -7.03 -8.32 -9.65
CA LYS A 111 -8.04 -9.37 -9.70
C LYS A 111 -7.50 -10.72 -10.17
N ASN A 112 -6.38 -10.74 -10.89
CA ASN A 112 -5.69 -11.95 -11.34
C ASN A 112 -4.71 -12.48 -10.28
N LYS A 113 -4.73 -11.90 -9.05
CA LYS A 113 -3.86 -12.22 -7.92
C LYS A 113 -2.38 -11.92 -8.16
N ASN A 114 -2.04 -11.08 -9.11
CA ASN A 114 -0.69 -10.57 -9.26
C ASN A 114 -0.48 -9.43 -8.25
N LEU A 115 0.63 -9.45 -7.55
CA LEU A 115 1.02 -8.37 -6.65
C LEU A 115 1.92 -7.37 -7.39
N TRP A 116 1.41 -6.18 -7.58
CA TRP A 116 2.11 -5.06 -8.19
C TRP A 116 2.91 -4.31 -7.14
N LEU A 117 4.19 -4.11 -7.42
CA LEU A 117 5.20 -3.58 -6.51
C LEU A 117 5.76 -2.28 -7.09
N GLY A 118 5.22 -1.14 -6.66
CA GLY A 118 5.75 0.17 -7.00
C GLY A 118 7.01 0.46 -6.19
N THR A 119 8.01 1.12 -6.81
CA THR A 119 9.28 1.44 -6.19
C THR A 119 9.59 2.94 -6.26
N THR A 120 10.51 3.39 -5.41
CA THR A 120 10.91 4.81 -5.37
C THR A 120 11.79 5.25 -6.53
N SER A 121 12.39 4.33 -7.31
CA SER A 121 13.34 4.68 -8.36
C SER A 121 13.33 3.78 -9.59
N ASN A 122 12.84 2.55 -9.45
CA ASN A 122 13.02 1.50 -10.48
C ASN A 122 11.72 1.15 -11.20
N GLY A 123 10.69 2.02 -11.12
CA GLY A 123 9.39 1.77 -11.72
C GLY A 123 8.57 0.73 -10.97
N ILE A 124 7.74 -0.02 -11.70
CA ILE A 124 6.83 -1.00 -11.13
C ILE A 124 7.16 -2.42 -11.60
N TYR A 125 7.07 -3.38 -10.69
CA TYR A 125 7.22 -4.80 -10.95
C TYR A 125 5.88 -5.50 -10.75
N CYS A 126 5.68 -6.60 -11.47
CA CYS A 126 4.56 -7.51 -11.28
C CYS A 126 5.08 -8.85 -10.73
N LEU A 127 4.60 -9.25 -9.58
CA LEU A 127 4.85 -10.55 -8.97
C LEU A 127 3.61 -11.41 -9.19
N SER A 128 3.72 -12.42 -10.04
CA SER A 128 2.63 -13.34 -10.34
C SER A 128 2.32 -14.29 -9.18
N GLU A 129 1.20 -14.98 -9.24
CA GLU A 129 0.77 -15.94 -8.20
C GLU A 129 1.81 -17.06 -7.99
N ASP A 130 2.50 -17.50 -9.04
CA ASP A 130 3.59 -18.50 -8.98
C ASP A 130 4.92 -17.96 -8.45
N LYS A 131 4.95 -16.70 -7.99
CA LYS A 131 6.14 -15.99 -7.49
C LYS A 131 7.17 -15.63 -8.55
N SER A 132 6.83 -15.67 -9.82
CA SER A 132 7.69 -15.11 -10.87
C SER A 132 7.59 -13.58 -10.88
N LEU A 133 8.77 -12.92 -10.93
CA LEU A 133 8.88 -11.47 -10.91
C LEU A 133 9.16 -10.96 -12.33
N SER A 134 8.34 -10.04 -12.82
CA SER A 134 8.56 -9.37 -14.10
C SER A 134 9.82 -8.50 -14.11
N ARG A 135 10.25 -8.05 -15.28
CA ARG A 135 11.08 -6.85 -15.39
C ARG A 135 10.23 -5.62 -15.05
N PRO A 136 10.85 -4.47 -14.69
CA PRO A 136 10.09 -3.24 -14.48
C PRO A 136 9.31 -2.89 -15.75
N VAL A 137 8.01 -2.66 -15.62
CA VAL A 137 7.12 -2.32 -16.74
C VAL A 137 7.03 -0.81 -16.98
N THR A 138 7.47 0.00 -16.01
CA THR A 138 7.57 1.46 -16.11
C THR A 138 8.91 1.94 -15.55
N LYS A 139 9.13 3.25 -15.52
CA LYS A 139 10.31 3.89 -14.93
C LYS A 139 9.92 4.84 -13.80
N GLY A 140 10.93 5.32 -13.08
CA GLY A 140 10.78 6.38 -12.09
C GLY A 140 10.18 5.96 -10.77
N ASN A 141 9.80 6.96 -10.00
CA ASN A 141 9.22 6.82 -8.67
C ASN A 141 7.69 6.62 -8.77
N ILE A 142 7.21 5.45 -8.39
CA ILE A 142 5.80 5.11 -8.42
C ILE A 142 5.15 5.56 -7.10
N THR A 143 4.08 6.31 -7.21
CA THR A 143 3.38 6.91 -6.05
C THR A 143 2.08 6.23 -5.71
N SER A 144 1.38 5.67 -6.71
CA SER A 144 0.07 5.06 -6.54
C SER A 144 -0.22 4.03 -7.62
N ILE A 145 -1.06 3.06 -7.28
CA ILE A 145 -1.59 2.05 -8.19
C ILE A 145 -3.09 1.94 -7.92
N TYR A 146 -3.89 1.90 -8.96
CA TYR A 146 -5.33 1.72 -8.90
C TYR A 146 -5.79 0.80 -10.02
N GLU A 147 -6.64 -0.17 -9.72
CA GLU A 147 -7.30 -1.02 -10.70
C GLU A 147 -8.74 -0.55 -10.88
N ASP A 148 -9.13 -0.24 -12.10
CA ASP A 148 -10.48 0.23 -12.41
C ASP A 148 -11.47 -0.93 -12.63
N SER A 149 -12.74 -0.58 -12.87
CA SER A 149 -13.82 -1.55 -13.13
C SER A 149 -13.64 -2.36 -14.41
N SER A 150 -12.79 -1.91 -15.33
CA SER A 150 -12.42 -2.59 -16.56
C SER A 150 -11.21 -3.52 -16.39
N ASN A 151 -10.65 -3.63 -15.19
CA ASN A 151 -9.44 -4.36 -14.83
C ASN A 151 -8.18 -3.78 -15.48
N GLU A 152 -8.18 -2.50 -15.76
CA GLU A 152 -7.00 -1.80 -16.21
C GLU A 152 -6.30 -1.15 -15.03
N LEU A 153 -4.96 -1.16 -15.03
CA LEU A 153 -4.19 -0.56 -13.95
C LEU A 153 -3.76 0.85 -14.31
N TRP A 154 -4.02 1.76 -13.41
CA TRP A 154 -3.60 3.15 -13.45
C TRP A 154 -2.47 3.36 -12.46
N ILE A 155 -1.33 3.82 -12.95
CA ILE A 155 -0.09 3.90 -12.17
C ILE A 155 0.42 5.33 -12.21
N GLY A 156 0.36 6.00 -11.06
CA GLY A 156 0.90 7.34 -10.90
C GLY A 156 2.41 7.31 -10.65
N SER A 157 3.14 8.19 -11.34
CA SER A 157 4.58 8.39 -11.15
C SER A 157 4.87 9.84 -10.83
N TRP A 158 5.89 10.09 -10.00
CA TRP A 158 6.25 11.44 -9.60
C TRP A 158 6.73 12.32 -10.77
N GLU A 159 7.51 11.74 -11.69
CA GLU A 159 8.14 12.51 -12.79
C GLU A 159 7.66 12.09 -14.18
N GLU A 160 7.08 10.88 -14.30
CA GLU A 160 6.73 10.28 -15.58
C GLU A 160 5.25 10.40 -15.94
N GLY A 161 4.45 11.06 -15.10
CA GLY A 161 3.02 11.25 -15.29
C GLY A 161 2.20 10.00 -14.92
N LEU A 162 1.23 9.63 -15.76
CA LEU A 162 0.29 8.55 -15.54
C LEU A 162 0.51 7.44 -16.57
N TYR A 163 0.68 6.21 -16.10
CA TYR A 163 0.67 5.03 -16.95
C TYR A 163 -0.67 4.29 -16.84
N ARG A 164 -1.09 3.69 -17.95
CA ARG A 164 -2.23 2.78 -18.02
C ARG A 164 -1.75 1.44 -18.56
N VAL A 165 -1.96 0.38 -17.81
CA VAL A 165 -1.72 -1.00 -18.25
C VAL A 165 -3.07 -1.59 -18.60
N LYS A 166 -3.26 -1.91 -19.88
CA LYS A 166 -4.51 -2.46 -20.39
C LYS A 166 -4.58 -3.97 -20.15
N THR A 167 -5.78 -4.52 -20.28
CA THR A 167 -6.02 -5.97 -20.10
C THR A 167 -5.28 -6.86 -21.09
N ASP A 168 -4.89 -6.33 -22.25
CA ASP A 168 -4.04 -7.03 -23.23
C ASP A 168 -2.54 -6.97 -22.92
N GLY A 169 -2.18 -6.33 -21.78
CA GLY A 169 -0.80 -6.14 -21.34
C GLY A 169 -0.08 -4.96 -22.00
N SER A 170 -0.72 -4.22 -22.89
CA SER A 170 -0.15 -3.02 -23.48
C SER A 170 -0.08 -1.89 -22.45
N ILE A 171 0.98 -1.06 -22.56
CA ILE A 171 1.26 0.03 -21.62
C ILE A 171 1.23 1.35 -22.38
N GLU A 172 0.44 2.28 -21.87
CA GLU A 172 0.30 3.63 -22.39
C GLU A 172 0.83 4.63 -21.35
N ASN A 173 1.62 5.61 -21.77
CA ASN A 173 2.08 6.69 -20.91
C ASN A 173 1.34 7.97 -21.29
N LEU A 174 0.55 8.49 -20.37
CA LEU A 174 -0.24 9.72 -20.51
C LEU A 174 0.54 10.89 -19.89
N ARG A 175 1.52 11.40 -20.61
CA ARG A 175 2.27 12.60 -20.21
C ARG A 175 1.61 13.86 -20.73
N HIS A 176 1.72 14.94 -19.95
CA HIS A 176 1.50 16.26 -20.47
C HIS A 176 2.57 16.58 -21.50
N ASN A 177 2.17 16.84 -22.74
CA ASN A 177 3.07 17.31 -23.79
C ASN A 177 2.95 18.84 -23.82
N PRO A 178 3.90 19.60 -23.27
CA PRO A 178 3.86 21.05 -23.40
C PRO A 178 4.01 21.40 -24.89
N MET A 179 2.98 22.03 -25.45
CA MET A 179 3.07 22.66 -26.79
C MET A 179 4.04 23.81 -26.74
#